data_86aaefaeffa81b11629a275e05b44925
#
_entry.id   86aaefaeffa81b11629a275e05b44925
#
_cell.length_a   1.000
_cell.length_b   1.000
_cell.length_c   1.000
_cell.angle_alpha   90.00
_cell.angle_beta   90.00
_cell.angle_gamma   90.00
#
_symmetry.space_group_name_H-M   'P 1'
#
loop_
_entity.id
_entity.type
_entity.pdbx_description
1 polymer ?
#
loop_
_entity_poly.entity_id
_entity_poly.type
_entity_poly.pdbx_seq_one_letter_code
_entity_poly.pdbx_strand_id
1 'polypeptide(L)'
;RVFKIERDEKAIQEQIEEVKAFHENYVAKGISPEARTPDEALYQFPFADETEESIVATPLFLHYVAEGKEIAQEEKLLKLRKDENKKNIQNIMKSASVAVDPGTSKDIVTWRNGSRAGIDTKALQKEMPELWHEDRFGTSSTYRTFKILQGE
;
A
#
# COMPACT_ATOMS: atom_id res chain seq x y z
N ARG A 1 -0.47 25.03 28.35
CA ARG A 1 -0.92 26.13 27.48
C ARG A 1 -2.40 25.95 27.27
N VAL A 2 -3.20 27.00 27.53
CA VAL A 2 -4.65 27.01 27.26
C VAL A 2 -4.85 27.78 25.96
N PHE A 3 -5.52 27.16 24.99
CA PHE A 3 -5.90 27.82 23.74
C PHE A 3 -7.38 28.18 23.82
N LYS A 4 -7.72 29.44 23.57
CA LYS A 4 -9.09 29.89 23.42
C LYS A 4 -9.49 29.73 21.95
N ILE A 5 -10.45 28.87 21.67
CA ILE A 5 -11.01 28.67 20.34
C ILE A 5 -12.36 29.38 20.31
N GLU A 6 -12.54 30.28 19.37
CA GLU A 6 -13.82 30.95 19.16
C GLU A 6 -14.77 30.02 18.38
N ARG A 7 -16.06 30.08 18.73
CA ARG A 7 -17.07 29.27 18.09
C ARG A 7 -17.36 29.81 16.69
N ASP A 8 -17.27 28.97 15.68
CA ASP A 8 -17.55 29.27 14.28
C ASP A 8 -18.92 28.69 13.89
N GLU A 9 -19.95 29.54 13.92
CA GLU A 9 -21.33 29.13 13.62
C GLU A 9 -21.48 28.68 12.16
N LYS A 10 -20.69 29.25 11.24
CA LYS A 10 -20.75 28.87 9.82
C LYS A 10 -20.20 27.47 9.61
N ALA A 11 -19.03 27.17 10.18
CA ALA A 11 -18.45 25.84 10.10
C ALA A 11 -19.35 24.78 10.78
N ILE A 12 -20.01 25.13 11.89
CA ILE A 12 -20.96 24.24 12.55
C ILE A 12 -22.16 23.95 11.66
N GLN A 13 -22.71 24.96 11.00
CA GLN A 13 -23.87 24.79 10.12
C GLN A 13 -23.53 23.95 8.89
N GLU A 14 -22.36 24.19 8.27
CA GLU A 14 -21.85 23.39 7.16
C GLU A 14 -21.72 21.91 7.55
N GLN A 15 -21.14 21.62 8.73
CA GLN A 15 -21.06 20.25 9.24
C GLN A 15 -22.42 19.60 9.49
N ILE A 16 -23.37 20.34 10.04
CA ILE A 16 -24.74 19.84 10.26
C ILE A 16 -25.39 19.45 8.92
N GLU A 17 -25.22 20.25 7.89
CA GLU A 17 -25.75 19.99 6.55
C GLU A 17 -25.10 18.75 5.92
N GLU A 18 -23.78 18.60 6.03
CA GLU A 18 -23.06 17.42 5.54
C GLU A 18 -23.52 16.14 6.24
N VAL A 19 -23.65 16.17 7.59
CA VAL A 19 -24.11 15.01 8.37
C VAL A 19 -25.56 14.64 8.01
N LYS A 20 -26.44 15.62 7.81
CA LYS A 20 -27.82 15.36 7.35
C LYS A 20 -27.83 14.71 5.97
N ALA A 21 -27.09 15.28 5.02
CA ALA A 21 -26.99 14.74 3.69
C ALA A 21 -26.41 13.31 3.68
N PHE A 22 -25.41 13.04 4.50
CA PHE A 22 -24.86 11.70 4.67
C PHE A 22 -25.90 10.72 5.24
N HIS A 23 -26.60 11.13 6.27
CA HIS A 23 -27.66 10.31 6.88
C HIS A 23 -28.76 9.98 5.87
N GLU A 24 -29.28 10.96 5.14
CA GLU A 24 -30.36 10.79 4.17
C GLU A 24 -29.92 9.94 2.96
N ASN A 25 -28.70 10.12 2.48
CA ASN A 25 -28.23 9.43 1.28
C ASN A 25 -27.74 8.00 1.54
N TYR A 26 -27.20 7.72 2.71
CA TYR A 26 -26.57 6.45 3.01
C TYR A 26 -27.22 5.70 4.16
N VAL A 27 -27.30 6.33 5.36
CA VAL A 27 -27.74 5.63 6.57
C VAL A 27 -29.21 5.24 6.48
N ALA A 28 -30.09 6.19 6.13
CA ALA A 28 -31.53 5.94 6.01
C ALA A 28 -31.90 4.94 4.90
N LYS A 29 -31.06 4.83 3.87
CA LYS A 29 -31.23 3.88 2.76
C LYS A 29 -30.55 2.54 2.98
N GLY A 30 -29.71 2.41 4.01
CA GLY A 30 -28.89 1.22 4.24
C GLY A 30 -27.85 0.96 3.14
N ILE A 31 -27.40 2.02 2.46
CA ILE A 31 -26.43 1.93 1.35
C ILE A 31 -25.06 2.34 1.87
N SER A 32 -24.04 1.56 1.60
CA SER A 32 -22.66 1.95 1.89
C SER A 32 -22.21 3.06 0.92
N PRO A 33 -21.52 4.12 1.40
CA PRO A 33 -20.89 5.08 0.51
C PRO A 33 -19.81 4.42 -0.36
N GLU A 34 -19.50 5.03 -1.50
CA GLU A 34 -18.41 4.57 -2.34
C GLU A 34 -17.08 4.59 -1.57
N ALA A 35 -16.26 3.57 -1.77
CA ALA A 35 -14.94 3.51 -1.17
C ALA A 35 -14.04 4.64 -1.69
N ARG A 36 -13.39 5.35 -0.79
CA ARG A 36 -12.48 6.46 -1.11
C ARG A 36 -11.02 6.00 -1.23
N THR A 37 -10.72 4.85 -0.67
CA THR A 37 -9.39 4.24 -0.68
C THR A 37 -9.47 2.77 -1.10
N PRO A 38 -8.35 2.20 -1.62
CA PRO A 38 -8.31 0.77 -1.91
C PRO A 38 -8.58 -0.12 -0.70
N ASP A 39 -8.16 0.30 0.50
CA ASP A 39 -8.40 -0.44 1.75
C ASP A 39 -9.88 -0.44 2.12
N GLU A 40 -10.59 0.67 1.93
CA GLU A 40 -12.04 0.73 2.12
C GLU A 40 -12.77 -0.15 1.10
N ALA A 41 -12.32 -0.18 -0.16
CA ALA A 41 -12.88 -1.06 -1.18
C ALA A 41 -12.67 -2.54 -0.83
N LEU A 42 -11.49 -2.89 -0.31
CA LEU A 42 -11.20 -4.24 0.16
C LEU A 42 -12.06 -4.61 1.38
N TYR A 43 -12.32 -3.66 2.28
CA TYR A 43 -13.20 -3.86 3.42
C TYR A 43 -14.66 -4.10 3.01
N GLN A 44 -15.15 -3.36 2.02
CA GLN A 44 -16.51 -3.53 1.48
C GLN A 44 -16.68 -4.83 0.69
N PHE A 45 -15.63 -5.23 -0.05
CA PHE A 45 -15.64 -6.40 -0.94
C PHE A 45 -14.44 -7.32 -0.66
N PRO A 46 -14.36 -7.94 0.53
CA PRO A 46 -13.19 -8.71 0.96
C PRO A 46 -12.96 -9.98 0.13
N PHE A 47 -14.04 -10.54 -0.43
CA PHE A 47 -14.00 -11.76 -1.23
C PHE A 47 -14.69 -11.55 -2.58
N ALA A 48 -14.19 -12.23 -3.62
CA ALA A 48 -14.93 -12.33 -4.87
C ALA A 48 -16.09 -13.30 -4.67
N ASP A 49 -17.25 -12.97 -5.23
CA ASP A 49 -18.34 -13.92 -5.35
C ASP A 49 -18.07 -14.79 -6.58
N GLU A 50 -17.80 -16.08 -6.39
CA GLU A 50 -17.50 -17.00 -7.47
C GLU A 50 -18.73 -17.32 -8.33
N THR A 51 -19.93 -16.96 -7.86
CA THR A 51 -21.19 -17.13 -8.57
C THR A 51 -21.53 -15.93 -9.45
N GLU A 52 -20.89 -14.78 -9.24
CA GLU A 52 -21.07 -13.60 -10.07
C GLU A 52 -20.31 -13.74 -11.40
N GLU A 53 -21.01 -13.43 -12.48
CA GLU A 53 -20.42 -13.37 -13.81
C GLU A 53 -19.42 -12.19 -13.90
N SER A 54 -18.49 -12.30 -14.88
CA SER A 54 -17.56 -11.20 -15.18
C SER A 54 -18.32 -9.95 -15.64
N ILE A 55 -17.89 -8.78 -15.15
CA ILE A 55 -18.46 -7.51 -15.59
C ILE A 55 -17.92 -7.12 -16.97
N VAL A 56 -18.77 -6.50 -17.79
CA VAL A 56 -18.35 -5.89 -19.04
C VAL A 56 -17.71 -4.53 -18.73
N ALA A 57 -16.48 -4.35 -19.22
CA ALA A 57 -15.74 -3.12 -18.99
C ALA A 57 -16.40 -1.90 -19.65
N THR A 58 -16.70 -0.87 -18.86
CA THR A 58 -17.18 0.41 -19.36
C THR A 58 -16.02 1.25 -19.92
N PRO A 59 -16.30 2.28 -20.77
CA PRO A 59 -15.25 3.19 -21.23
C PRO A 59 -14.45 3.86 -20.09
N LEU A 60 -15.11 4.23 -18.99
CA LEU A 60 -14.47 4.77 -17.80
C LEU A 60 -13.55 3.75 -17.12
N PHE A 61 -14.01 2.51 -17.00
CA PHE A 61 -13.19 1.43 -16.47
C PHE A 61 -11.92 1.19 -17.33
N LEU A 62 -12.08 1.19 -18.66
CA LEU A 62 -10.97 1.04 -19.60
C LEU A 62 -9.97 2.20 -19.50
N HIS A 63 -10.46 3.43 -19.26
CA HIS A 63 -9.62 4.60 -19.03
C HIS A 63 -8.74 4.40 -17.77
N TYR A 64 -9.32 4.00 -16.63
CA TYR A 64 -8.53 3.74 -15.42
C TYR A 64 -7.54 2.58 -15.58
N VAL A 65 -7.91 1.55 -16.35
CA VAL A 65 -6.97 0.45 -16.65
C VAL A 65 -5.79 0.95 -17.49
N ALA A 66 -6.02 1.81 -18.48
CA ALA A 66 -4.97 2.39 -19.29
C ALA A 66 -4.02 3.28 -18.45
N GLU A 67 -4.59 4.18 -17.65
CA GLU A 67 -3.84 5.02 -16.71
C GLU A 67 -2.99 4.18 -15.75
N GLY A 68 -3.55 3.13 -15.17
CA GLY A 68 -2.82 2.23 -14.28
C GLY A 68 -1.64 1.50 -14.98
N LYS A 69 -1.76 1.20 -16.29
CA LYS A 69 -0.64 0.65 -17.07
C LYS A 69 0.47 1.68 -17.30
N GLU A 70 0.11 2.93 -17.56
CA GLU A 70 1.08 4.03 -17.71
C GLU A 70 1.84 4.27 -16.41
N ILE A 71 1.14 4.38 -15.28
CA ILE A 71 1.75 4.52 -13.94
C ILE A 71 2.73 3.37 -13.66
N ALA A 72 2.35 2.12 -13.95
CA ALA A 72 3.22 0.97 -13.74
C ALA A 72 4.51 1.02 -14.60
N GLN A 73 4.44 1.59 -15.81
CA GLN A 73 5.61 1.81 -16.65
C GLN A 73 6.52 2.89 -16.08
N GLU A 74 5.95 4.01 -15.61
CA GLU A 74 6.70 5.09 -14.96
C GLU A 74 7.37 4.62 -13.68
N GLU A 75 6.70 3.85 -12.84
CA GLU A 75 7.29 3.24 -11.65
C GLU A 75 8.49 2.36 -11.98
N LYS A 76 8.37 1.55 -13.04
CA LYS A 76 9.49 0.72 -13.52
C LYS A 76 10.69 1.55 -13.94
N LEU A 77 10.47 2.64 -14.68
CA LEU A 77 11.54 3.56 -15.10
C LEU A 77 12.17 4.26 -13.89
N LEU A 78 11.35 4.73 -12.95
CA LEU A 78 11.84 5.35 -11.72
C LEU A 78 12.67 4.36 -10.88
N LYS A 79 12.23 3.11 -10.80
CA LYS A 79 12.97 2.05 -10.11
C LYS A 79 14.34 1.84 -10.75
N LEU A 80 14.41 1.73 -12.07
CA LEU A 80 15.69 1.58 -12.80
C LEU A 80 16.62 2.76 -12.52
N ARG A 81 16.12 4.00 -12.59
CA ARG A 81 16.91 5.20 -12.27
C ARG A 81 17.39 5.21 -10.82
N LYS A 82 16.55 4.79 -9.88
CA LYS A 82 16.89 4.67 -8.45
C LYS A 82 18.01 3.64 -8.24
N ASP A 83 17.90 2.48 -8.88
CA ASP A 83 18.88 1.40 -8.77
C ASP A 83 20.22 1.81 -9.40
N GLU A 84 20.20 2.51 -10.52
CA GLU A 84 21.41 3.05 -11.13
C GLU A 84 22.08 4.12 -10.27
N ASN A 85 21.30 5.05 -9.72
CA ASN A 85 21.83 6.06 -8.79
C ASN A 85 22.43 5.39 -7.54
N LYS A 86 21.76 4.42 -6.96
CA LYS A 86 22.25 3.64 -5.83
C LYS A 86 23.59 2.95 -6.18
N LYS A 87 23.67 2.30 -7.33
CA LYS A 87 24.88 1.65 -7.82
C LYS A 87 26.05 2.66 -7.94
N ASN A 88 25.79 3.86 -8.49
CA ASN A 88 26.80 4.89 -8.64
C ASN A 88 27.32 5.39 -7.28
N ILE A 89 26.42 5.63 -6.31
CA ILE A 89 26.80 6.00 -4.95
C ILE A 89 27.65 4.89 -4.31
N GLN A 90 27.22 3.62 -4.39
CA GLN A 90 27.94 2.48 -3.84
C GLN A 90 29.34 2.34 -4.46
N ASN A 91 29.48 2.56 -5.77
CA ASN A 91 30.77 2.52 -6.48
C ASN A 91 31.72 3.62 -5.99
N ILE A 92 31.21 4.79 -5.62
CA ILE A 92 32.01 5.88 -5.05
C ILE A 92 32.38 5.56 -3.60
N MET A 93 31.45 5.04 -2.80
CA MET A 93 31.68 4.70 -1.39
C MET A 93 32.68 3.54 -1.22
N LYS A 94 32.71 2.58 -2.16
CA LYS A 94 33.58 1.37 -2.07
C LYS A 94 33.41 0.66 -0.73
N SER A 95 34.44 0.71 0.14
CA SER A 95 34.44 0.09 1.47
C SER A 95 33.99 1.04 2.59
N ALA A 96 33.71 2.31 2.28
CA ALA A 96 33.26 3.26 3.29
C ALA A 96 31.85 2.95 3.77
N SER A 97 31.62 3.00 5.07
CA SER A 97 30.30 2.76 5.67
C SER A 97 29.44 4.02 5.77
N VAL A 98 30.05 5.19 5.66
CA VAL A 98 29.38 6.51 5.80
C VAL A 98 30.01 7.50 4.81
N ALA A 99 29.19 8.34 4.19
CA ALA A 99 29.60 9.53 3.48
C ALA A 99 29.02 10.75 4.21
N VAL A 100 29.86 11.80 4.36
CA VAL A 100 29.50 13.03 5.07
C VAL A 100 29.51 14.23 4.10
N ASP A 101 28.66 15.19 4.40
CA ASP A 101 28.65 16.47 3.70
C ASP A 101 29.87 17.31 4.11
N PRO A 102 30.71 17.77 3.19
CA PRO A 102 31.90 18.54 3.51
C PRO A 102 31.60 19.90 4.15
N GLY A 103 30.42 20.48 3.91
CA GLY A 103 30.03 21.78 4.46
C GLY A 103 29.42 21.72 5.84
N THR A 104 28.69 20.65 6.15
CA THR A 104 27.94 20.52 7.42
C THR A 104 28.46 19.42 8.34
N SER A 105 29.38 18.58 7.85
CA SER A 105 29.89 17.37 8.54
C SER A 105 28.78 16.39 8.98
N LYS A 106 27.60 16.46 8.35
CA LYS A 106 26.47 15.54 8.62
C LYS A 106 26.57 14.31 7.74
N ASP A 107 26.14 13.18 8.28
CA ASP A 107 25.98 11.95 7.51
C ASP A 107 24.92 12.16 6.43
N ILE A 108 25.28 11.95 5.15
CA ILE A 108 24.36 12.05 4.01
C ILE A 108 24.02 10.68 3.40
N VAL A 109 24.91 9.71 3.53
CA VAL A 109 24.67 8.33 3.10
C VAL A 109 25.29 7.37 4.10
N THR A 110 24.55 6.32 4.43
CA THR A 110 25.09 5.21 5.23
C THR A 110 24.93 3.91 4.46
N TRP A 111 26.00 3.11 4.42
CA TRP A 111 26.01 1.78 3.79
C TRP A 111 26.77 0.81 4.69
N ARG A 112 26.10 0.37 5.77
CA ARG A 112 26.68 -0.45 6.84
C ARG A 112 26.33 -1.91 6.67
N ASN A 113 27.18 -2.78 7.19
CA ASN A 113 26.88 -4.20 7.31
C ASN A 113 25.70 -4.38 8.27
N GLY A 114 24.72 -5.17 7.84
CA GLY A 114 23.60 -5.59 8.66
C GLY A 114 23.60 -7.12 8.75
N SER A 115 23.22 -7.65 9.90
CA SER A 115 22.91 -9.07 10.06
C SER A 115 21.46 -9.25 10.45
N ARG A 116 20.80 -10.22 9.88
CA ARG A 116 19.45 -10.60 10.25
C ARG A 116 19.44 -12.11 10.49
N ALA A 117 19.15 -12.51 11.71
CA ALA A 117 18.87 -13.89 12.04
C ALA A 117 17.39 -14.18 11.77
N GLY A 118 17.11 -15.31 11.19
CA GLY A 118 15.76 -15.78 10.93
C GLY A 118 15.73 -17.29 10.90
N ILE A 119 14.53 -17.86 10.99
CA ILE A 119 14.33 -19.30 10.86
C ILE A 119 14.04 -19.59 9.39
N ASP A 120 14.79 -20.52 8.79
CA ASP A 120 14.46 -21.07 7.49
C ASP A 120 13.29 -22.05 7.67
N THR A 121 12.09 -21.55 7.43
CA THR A 121 10.86 -22.33 7.60
C THR A 121 10.78 -23.51 6.64
N LYS A 122 11.41 -23.43 5.45
CA LYS A 122 11.44 -24.52 4.48
C LYS A 122 12.38 -25.63 4.94
N ALA A 123 13.55 -25.26 5.47
CA ALA A 123 14.47 -26.22 6.05
C ALA A 123 13.87 -26.88 7.30
N LEU A 124 13.23 -26.10 8.17
CA LEU A 124 12.53 -26.61 9.35
C LEU A 124 11.42 -27.61 8.98
N GLN A 125 10.60 -27.29 8.00
CA GLN A 125 9.51 -28.16 7.52
C GLN A 125 10.05 -29.49 6.94
N LYS A 126 11.21 -29.43 6.28
CA LYS A 126 11.84 -30.60 5.66
C LYS A 126 12.57 -31.50 6.67
N GLU A 127 13.31 -30.87 7.60
CA GLU A 127 14.20 -31.59 8.53
C GLU A 127 13.52 -32.02 9.83
N MET A 128 12.50 -31.25 10.26
CA MET A 128 11.73 -31.49 11.48
C MET A 128 10.24 -31.40 11.24
N PRO A 129 9.65 -32.25 10.38
CA PRO A 129 8.23 -32.20 10.03
C PRO A 129 7.32 -32.38 11.25
N GLU A 130 7.78 -33.06 12.30
CA GLU A 130 7.05 -33.23 13.55
C GLU A 130 6.87 -31.95 14.36
N LEU A 131 7.74 -30.96 14.13
CA LEU A 131 7.60 -29.59 14.73
C LEU A 131 6.75 -28.67 13.88
N TRP A 132 6.59 -29.00 12.61
CA TRP A 132 5.78 -28.23 11.67
C TRP A 132 4.34 -28.76 11.66
N HIS A 133 3.49 -28.19 12.47
CA HIS A 133 2.06 -28.46 12.43
C HIS A 133 1.34 -27.27 11.80
N GLU A 134 0.62 -27.51 10.72
CA GLU A 134 -0.21 -26.47 10.05
C GLU A 134 -1.16 -25.80 11.03
N ASP A 135 -1.76 -26.58 11.94
CA ASP A 135 -2.69 -26.07 12.96
C ASP A 135 -2.04 -25.16 14.02
N ARG A 136 -0.71 -25.24 14.18
CA ARG A 136 0.03 -24.48 15.19
C ARG A 136 0.85 -23.34 14.64
N PHE A 137 1.46 -23.52 13.46
CA PHE A 137 2.43 -22.60 12.88
C PHE A 137 2.10 -22.21 11.45
N GLY A 138 1.21 -22.93 10.78
CA GLY A 138 0.67 -22.56 9.48
C GLY A 138 -0.40 -21.47 9.65
N THR A 139 -0.24 -20.37 8.91
CA THR A 139 -1.29 -19.38 8.76
C THR A 139 -1.75 -19.42 7.32
N SER A 140 -3.02 -19.73 7.09
CA SER A 140 -3.66 -19.53 5.81
C SER A 140 -4.51 -18.26 5.88
N SER A 141 -4.31 -17.35 4.93
CA SER A 141 -5.16 -16.17 4.79
C SER A 141 -5.70 -16.11 3.38
N THR A 142 -7.00 -15.92 3.25
CA THR A 142 -7.65 -15.68 1.96
C THR A 142 -7.69 -14.18 1.73
N TYR A 143 -7.20 -13.72 0.56
CA TYR A 143 -7.19 -12.32 0.20
C TYR A 143 -7.44 -12.13 -1.29
N ARG A 144 -8.04 -10.99 -1.65
CA ARG A 144 -8.20 -10.60 -3.06
C ARG A 144 -6.91 -9.96 -3.57
N THR A 145 -6.48 -10.37 -4.75
CA THR A 145 -5.33 -9.74 -5.43
C THR A 145 -5.83 -8.93 -6.61
N PHE A 146 -5.53 -7.62 -6.59
CA PHE A 146 -5.77 -6.74 -7.73
C PHE A 146 -4.57 -6.76 -8.68
N LYS A 147 -4.81 -7.02 -9.97
CA LYS A 147 -3.78 -6.99 -11.03
C LYS A 147 -4.35 -6.38 -12.29
N ILE A 148 -3.65 -5.41 -12.85
CA ILE A 148 -3.90 -4.94 -14.22
C ILE A 148 -3.09 -5.84 -15.16
N LEU A 149 -3.78 -6.60 -16.01
CA LEU A 149 -3.13 -7.50 -16.96
C LEU A 149 -2.55 -6.67 -18.11
N GLN A 150 -1.24 -6.82 -18.33
CA GLN A 150 -0.59 -6.31 -19.54
C GLN A 150 -0.95 -7.30 -20.65
N GLY A 151 -1.84 -6.90 -21.58
CA GLY A 151 -2.11 -7.69 -22.77
C GLY A 151 -0.81 -7.93 -23.55
N GLU A 152 -0.66 -9.12 -24.13
CA GLU A 152 0.40 -9.44 -25.10
C GLU A 152 0.30 -8.55 -26.33
#